data_f67d677bfb60c67dc5b9c8b3b41edfb5
#
_entry.id   f67d677bfb60c67dc5b9c8b3b41edfb5
#
_cell.length_a   1.000
_cell.length_b   1.000
_cell.length_c   1.000
_cell.angle_alpha   90.00
_cell.angle_beta   90.00
_cell.angle_gamma   90.00
#
_symmetry.space_group_name_H-M   'P 1'
#
loop_
_entity.id
_entity.type
_entity.pdbx_description
1 polymer ?
#
loop_
_entity_poly.entity_id
_entity_poly.type
_entity_poly.pdbx_seq_one_letter_code
_entity_poly.pdbx_strand_id
1 'polypeptide(L)'
;ASLETLQEAIGMKFGNELDKWFRDNKIDSDDRVLSRLTVTDGWQAAVELVLGECLGAVCVDSIAEFEDGIIDFMSHSFRLVEKSSLQTTSSTNKLSSHVQGGVALESLLNGVTTAENIEEAFSLRNSLGPGESVITRDGLWLGSDWLRVGSSDSASEGSINRKLELESISTEISQHKSVCSRSEI
;
A
#
# COMPACT_ATOMS: atom_id res chain seq x y z
N ALA A 1 -22.75 -0.49 3.45
CA ALA A 1 -21.65 -0.81 2.55
C ALA A 1 -21.00 -2.09 3.07
N SER A 2 -20.99 -3.13 2.26
CA SER A 2 -20.49 -4.45 2.64
C SER A 2 -18.99 -4.53 2.40
N LEU A 3 -18.32 -5.41 3.13
CA LEU A 3 -16.93 -5.84 2.85
C LEU A 3 -16.74 -6.24 1.37
N GLU A 4 -17.79 -6.73 0.73
CA GLU A 4 -17.82 -7.06 -0.70
C GLU A 4 -17.57 -5.86 -1.62
N THR A 5 -18.04 -4.66 -1.25
CA THR A 5 -17.80 -3.43 -2.03
C THR A 5 -16.36 -2.95 -1.92
N LEU A 6 -15.68 -3.26 -0.80
CA LEU A 6 -14.24 -3.04 -0.63
C LEU A 6 -13.43 -4.01 -1.49
N GLN A 7 -13.82 -5.27 -1.51
CA GLN A 7 -13.20 -6.31 -2.32
C GLN A 7 -13.37 -6.02 -3.81
N GLU A 8 -14.52 -5.46 -4.24
CA GLU A 8 -14.72 -5.01 -5.63
C GLU A 8 -13.90 -3.78 -5.99
N ALA A 9 -13.72 -2.84 -5.07
CA ALA A 9 -12.90 -1.63 -5.31
C ALA A 9 -11.38 -1.92 -5.31
N ILE A 10 -10.94 -2.99 -4.62
CA ILE A 10 -9.56 -3.48 -4.56
C ILE A 10 -9.38 -4.68 -5.51
N GLY A 11 -10.50 -5.30 -5.96
CA GLY A 11 -10.55 -6.61 -6.56
C GLY A 11 -10.14 -6.64 -8.02
N MET A 12 -8.88 -6.94 -8.29
CA MET A 12 -8.62 -7.81 -9.43
C MET A 12 -9.17 -9.20 -9.07
N LYS A 13 -10.32 -9.59 -9.63
CA LYS A 13 -10.68 -11.01 -9.70
C LYS A 13 -9.67 -11.65 -10.62
N PHE A 14 -8.79 -12.43 -10.07
CA PHE A 14 -7.91 -13.30 -10.83
C PHE A 14 -8.79 -14.31 -11.59
N GLY A 15 -8.37 -14.71 -12.78
CA GLY A 15 -9.09 -15.75 -13.52
C GLY A 15 -9.07 -17.07 -12.75
N ASN A 16 -10.05 -17.95 -13.02
CA ASN A 16 -10.25 -19.23 -12.29
C ASN A 16 -8.97 -20.08 -12.14
N GLU A 17 -8.04 -19.99 -13.07
CA GLU A 17 -6.78 -20.74 -13.04
C GLU A 17 -5.81 -20.17 -11.99
N LEU A 18 -5.70 -18.85 -11.89
CA LEU A 18 -4.85 -18.21 -10.91
C LEU A 18 -5.42 -18.33 -9.50
N ASP A 19 -6.75 -18.23 -9.34
CA ASP A 19 -7.41 -18.50 -8.06
C ASP A 19 -7.19 -19.94 -7.59
N LYS A 20 -7.18 -20.90 -8.52
CA LYS A 20 -6.84 -22.28 -8.21
C LYS A 20 -5.40 -22.41 -7.77
N TRP A 21 -4.47 -21.79 -8.50
CA TRP A 21 -3.04 -21.81 -8.16
C TRP A 21 -2.78 -21.22 -6.77
N PHE A 22 -3.43 -20.10 -6.43
CA PHE A 22 -3.32 -19.52 -5.08
C PHE A 22 -3.80 -20.51 -4.01
N ARG A 23 -4.93 -21.16 -4.21
CA ARG A 23 -5.45 -22.18 -3.26
C ARG A 23 -4.50 -23.38 -3.12
N ASP A 24 -4.00 -23.90 -4.24
CA ASP A 24 -3.11 -25.06 -4.27
C ASP A 24 -1.77 -24.75 -3.55
N ASN A 25 -1.30 -23.52 -3.61
CA ASN A 25 -0.11 -23.03 -2.91
C ASN A 25 -0.42 -22.42 -1.53
N LYS A 26 -1.65 -22.52 -1.04
CA LYS A 26 -2.08 -22.00 0.27
C LYS A 26 -1.88 -20.50 0.43
N ILE A 27 -1.95 -19.76 -0.67
CA ILE A 27 -1.87 -18.30 -0.69
C ILE A 27 -3.26 -17.73 -0.42
N ASP A 28 -3.37 -16.88 0.59
CA ASP A 28 -4.58 -16.12 0.85
C ASP A 28 -4.63 -14.91 -0.08
N SER A 29 -5.45 -14.98 -1.12
CA SER A 29 -5.62 -13.92 -2.11
C SER A 29 -6.21 -12.61 -1.53
N ASP A 30 -6.80 -12.67 -0.34
CA ASP A 30 -7.38 -11.51 0.35
C ASP A 30 -6.36 -10.82 1.27
N ASP A 31 -5.24 -11.49 1.60
CA ASP A 31 -4.14 -10.92 2.37
C ASP A 31 -3.28 -10.01 1.50
N ARG A 32 -3.68 -8.75 1.38
CA ARG A 32 -3.06 -7.76 0.50
C ARG A 32 -2.24 -6.72 1.25
N VAL A 33 -1.27 -6.13 0.56
CA VAL A 33 -0.45 -5.04 1.10
C VAL A 33 -1.33 -3.94 1.69
N LEU A 34 -2.35 -3.48 0.96
CA LEU A 34 -3.25 -2.43 1.44
C LEU A 34 -3.94 -2.78 2.77
N SER A 35 -4.35 -4.04 2.98
CA SER A 35 -5.01 -4.47 4.22
C SER A 35 -4.07 -4.42 5.43
N ARG A 36 -2.78 -4.61 5.22
CA ARG A 36 -1.75 -4.62 6.27
C ARG A 36 -1.16 -3.25 6.57
N LEU A 37 -1.22 -2.35 5.60
CA LEU A 37 -0.49 -1.10 5.62
C LEU A 37 -1.13 -0.09 6.59
N THR A 38 -0.30 0.55 7.40
CA THR A 38 -0.65 1.74 8.18
C THR A 38 0.28 2.87 7.76
N VAL A 39 -0.28 4.02 7.44
CA VAL A 39 0.45 5.18 6.95
C VAL A 39 0.28 6.33 7.94
N THR A 40 1.38 7.05 8.21
CA THR A 40 1.37 8.26 9.02
C THR A 40 0.44 9.30 8.39
N ASP A 41 -0.36 9.98 9.21
CA ASP A 41 -1.32 10.97 8.75
C ASP A 41 -0.67 12.08 7.91
N GLY A 42 -1.33 12.44 6.83
CA GLY A 42 -0.85 13.39 5.83
C GLY A 42 0.11 12.82 4.76
N TRP A 43 0.51 11.54 4.86
CA TRP A 43 1.39 10.90 3.87
C TRP A 43 0.68 9.89 2.97
N GLN A 44 -0.62 9.70 3.13
CA GLN A 44 -1.40 8.71 2.39
C GLN A 44 -1.30 8.90 0.87
N ALA A 45 -1.44 10.14 0.39
CA ALA A 45 -1.36 10.46 -1.05
C ALA A 45 0.03 10.15 -1.62
N ALA A 46 1.09 10.50 -0.88
CA ALA A 46 2.47 10.25 -1.28
C ALA A 46 2.76 8.73 -1.34
N VAL A 47 2.36 7.98 -0.32
CA VAL A 47 2.54 6.52 -0.27
C VAL A 47 1.76 5.84 -1.39
N GLU A 48 0.52 6.25 -1.63
CA GLU A 48 -0.31 5.71 -2.70
C GLU A 48 0.28 5.99 -4.08
N LEU A 49 0.82 7.20 -4.29
CA LEU A 49 1.46 7.58 -5.54
C LEU A 49 2.70 6.72 -5.85
N VAL A 50 3.51 6.41 -4.83
CA VAL A 50 4.74 5.61 -4.96
C VAL A 50 4.42 4.13 -5.09
N LEU A 51 3.58 3.58 -4.23
CA LEU A 51 3.26 2.16 -4.24
C LEU A 51 2.34 1.77 -5.40
N GLY A 52 1.38 2.64 -5.76
CA GLY A 52 0.48 2.41 -6.88
C GLY A 52 -0.18 1.02 -6.82
N GLU A 53 0.00 0.26 -7.89
CA GLU A 53 -0.57 -1.09 -8.02
C GLU A 53 0.01 -2.11 -7.01
N CYS A 54 1.15 -1.81 -6.37
CA CYS A 54 1.69 -2.68 -5.30
C CYS A 54 0.78 -2.73 -4.07
N LEU A 55 -0.11 -1.75 -3.87
CA LEU A 55 -1.12 -1.81 -2.81
C LEU A 55 -2.07 -3.01 -2.96
N GLY A 56 -2.34 -3.45 -4.19
CA GLY A 56 -3.14 -4.63 -4.49
C GLY A 56 -2.35 -5.95 -4.47
N ALA A 57 -1.04 -5.92 -4.22
CA ALA A 57 -0.22 -7.12 -4.20
C ALA A 57 -0.63 -8.08 -3.07
N VAL A 58 -0.56 -9.38 -3.34
CA VAL A 58 -0.86 -10.43 -2.36
C VAL A 58 0.37 -10.69 -1.51
N CYS A 59 0.17 -10.79 -0.20
CA CYS A 59 1.24 -11.02 0.77
C CYS A 59 1.53 -12.51 0.92
N VAL A 60 2.80 -12.89 0.77
CA VAL A 60 3.30 -14.27 0.88
C VAL A 60 4.42 -14.37 1.90
N ASP A 61 4.70 -15.56 2.38
CA ASP A 61 5.78 -15.76 3.34
C ASP A 61 7.16 -15.76 2.65
N SER A 62 7.27 -16.36 1.45
CA SER A 62 8.47 -16.30 0.63
C SER A 62 8.13 -16.38 -0.87
N ILE A 63 8.71 -15.52 -1.68
CA ILE A 63 8.58 -15.56 -3.14
C ILE A 63 9.39 -16.73 -3.73
N ALA A 64 10.47 -17.14 -3.07
CA ALA A 64 11.33 -18.23 -3.55
C ALA A 64 10.58 -19.58 -3.65
N GLU A 65 9.49 -19.76 -2.89
CA GLU A 65 8.69 -21.00 -2.94
C GLU A 65 7.97 -21.20 -4.28
N PHE A 66 7.86 -20.14 -5.10
CA PHE A 66 7.07 -20.15 -6.34
C PHE A 66 7.95 -20.21 -7.60
N GLU A 67 9.28 -20.33 -7.47
CA GLU A 67 10.23 -20.31 -8.60
C GLU A 67 9.85 -21.31 -9.69
N ASP A 68 9.55 -22.54 -9.32
CA ASP A 68 9.24 -23.62 -10.27
C ASP A 68 7.88 -23.52 -10.93
N GLY A 69 6.89 -22.86 -10.28
CA GLY A 69 5.51 -22.83 -10.74
C GLY A 69 5.09 -21.53 -11.42
N ILE A 70 5.86 -20.46 -11.27
CA ILE A 70 5.47 -19.12 -11.73
C ILE A 70 5.43 -19.00 -13.26
N ILE A 71 6.21 -19.83 -13.95
CA ILE A 71 6.34 -19.77 -15.40
C ILE A 71 5.01 -20.02 -16.14
N ASP A 72 4.15 -20.86 -15.57
CA ASP A 72 2.85 -21.19 -16.14
C ASP A 72 1.87 -20.00 -16.10
N PHE A 73 2.17 -19.00 -15.26
CA PHE A 73 1.33 -17.83 -15.03
C PHE A 73 1.89 -16.53 -15.62
N MET A 74 2.93 -16.59 -16.44
CA MET A 74 3.54 -15.41 -17.09
C MET A 74 2.58 -14.64 -18.01
N SER A 75 1.46 -15.24 -18.42
CA SER A 75 0.39 -14.58 -19.17
C SER A 75 -0.59 -13.79 -18.30
N HIS A 76 -0.52 -13.94 -16.98
CA HIS A 76 -1.38 -13.27 -16.01
C HIS A 76 -0.65 -12.07 -15.38
N SER A 77 -1.41 -11.05 -14.98
CA SER A 77 -0.86 -9.89 -14.27
C SER A 77 -1.24 -9.98 -12.79
N PHE A 78 -0.27 -10.23 -11.94
CA PHE A 78 -0.43 -10.21 -10.48
C PHE A 78 0.88 -9.79 -9.82
N ARG A 79 0.84 -9.48 -8.54
CA ARG A 79 2.01 -9.11 -7.75
C ARG A 79 2.00 -9.86 -6.43
N LEU A 80 3.17 -10.32 -6.03
CA LEU A 80 3.43 -10.89 -4.72
C LEU A 80 4.40 -9.98 -3.97
N VAL A 81 4.22 -9.86 -2.66
CA VAL A 81 5.11 -9.14 -1.76
C VAL A 81 5.35 -10.01 -0.53
N GLU A 82 6.59 -10.16 -0.11
CA GLU A 82 6.90 -10.92 1.09
C GLU A 82 6.45 -10.18 2.35
N LYS A 83 5.96 -10.94 3.32
CA LYS A 83 5.74 -10.47 4.68
C LYS A 83 7.10 -10.21 5.34
N SER A 84 7.18 -9.17 6.15
CA SER A 84 8.38 -8.84 6.92
C SER A 84 8.04 -8.69 8.38
N SER A 85 8.83 -9.32 9.24
CA SER A 85 8.78 -9.09 10.68
C SER A 85 9.71 -7.95 11.13
N LEU A 86 10.55 -7.46 10.22
CA LEU A 86 11.49 -6.39 10.52
C LEU A 86 10.76 -5.06 10.52
N GLN A 87 10.82 -4.37 11.65
CA GLN A 87 10.45 -2.95 11.70
C GLN A 87 11.56 -2.17 11.00
N THR A 88 11.20 -1.40 10.00
CA THR A 88 12.15 -0.57 9.26
C THR A 88 12.80 0.42 10.22
N THR A 89 14.08 0.25 10.49
CA THR A 89 14.89 1.29 11.14
C THR A 89 15.29 2.30 10.07
N SER A 90 14.32 3.07 9.62
CA SER A 90 14.52 4.03 8.55
C SER A 90 15.08 5.34 9.08
N SER A 91 15.92 5.95 8.30
CA SER A 91 16.23 7.37 8.40
C SER A 91 14.92 8.17 8.37
N THR A 92 14.79 9.15 9.26
CA THR A 92 13.57 9.97 9.43
C THR A 92 13.13 10.71 8.17
N ASN A 93 14.00 10.80 7.15
CA ASN A 93 13.76 11.52 5.89
C ASN A 93 13.36 10.60 4.74
N LYS A 94 13.02 9.35 4.99
CA LYS A 94 12.61 8.41 3.93
C LYS A 94 11.12 8.11 4.03
N LEU A 95 10.48 7.91 2.87
CA LEU A 95 9.05 7.59 2.82
C LEU A 95 8.74 6.30 3.60
N SER A 96 9.70 5.37 3.68
CA SER A 96 9.57 4.15 4.48
C SER A 96 9.32 4.42 5.97
N SER A 97 9.78 5.57 6.53
CA SER A 97 9.54 5.92 7.93
C SER A 97 8.07 6.26 8.24
N HIS A 98 7.28 6.55 7.20
CA HIS A 98 5.86 6.87 7.30
C HIS A 98 4.94 5.68 7.06
N VAL A 99 5.52 4.48 6.86
CA VAL A 99 4.77 3.27 6.51
C VAL A 99 5.09 2.14 7.49
N GLN A 100 4.04 1.49 8.01
CA GLN A 100 4.12 0.31 8.84
C GLN A 100 3.18 -0.76 8.28
N GLY A 101 3.41 -2.06 8.55
CA GLY A 101 2.45 -3.06 8.07
C GLY A 101 2.98 -4.49 7.96
N GLY A 102 4.21 -4.76 8.38
CA GLY A 102 4.75 -6.13 8.36
C GLY A 102 4.88 -6.73 6.94
N VAL A 103 5.22 -5.89 5.96
CA VAL A 103 5.48 -6.27 4.56
C VAL A 103 6.81 -5.70 4.11
N ALA A 104 7.51 -6.42 3.23
CA ALA A 104 8.85 -6.05 2.74
C ALA A 104 8.74 -5.00 1.63
N LEU A 105 8.54 -3.73 1.99
CA LEU A 105 8.44 -2.61 1.06
C LEU A 105 9.70 -1.73 1.01
N GLU A 106 10.74 -2.09 1.73
CA GLU A 106 11.97 -1.29 1.85
C GLU A 106 12.60 -1.01 0.49
N SER A 107 12.63 -1.99 -0.40
CA SER A 107 13.20 -1.85 -1.74
C SER A 107 12.46 -0.82 -2.61
N LEU A 108 11.19 -0.58 -2.33
CA LEU A 108 10.35 0.39 -3.03
C LEU A 108 10.38 1.78 -2.40
N LEU A 109 10.54 1.85 -1.08
CA LEU A 109 10.36 3.10 -0.32
C LEU A 109 11.65 3.75 0.14
N ASN A 110 12.74 2.99 0.37
CA ASN A 110 13.99 3.55 0.88
C ASN A 110 14.71 4.48 -0.09
N GLY A 111 14.49 4.32 -1.40
CA GLY A 111 14.99 5.24 -2.42
C GLY A 111 14.24 6.57 -2.48
N VAL A 112 13.13 6.71 -1.74
CA VAL A 112 12.27 7.88 -1.79
C VAL A 112 12.47 8.74 -0.55
N THR A 113 13.06 9.92 -0.73
CA THR A 113 13.25 10.94 0.32
C THR A 113 11.98 11.77 0.45
N THR A 114 11.64 12.17 1.66
CA THR A 114 10.48 13.04 1.93
C THR A 114 10.90 14.50 1.98
N ALA A 115 10.05 15.40 1.48
CA ALA A 115 10.20 16.85 1.57
C ALA A 115 8.90 17.48 2.08
N GLU A 116 9.03 18.54 2.89
CA GLU A 116 7.88 19.22 3.49
C GLU A 116 7.14 20.14 2.50
N ASN A 117 7.85 20.62 1.48
CA ASN A 117 7.31 21.55 0.49
C ASN A 117 8.02 21.42 -0.86
N ILE A 118 7.51 22.13 -1.86
CA ILE A 118 8.02 22.12 -3.25
C ILE A 118 9.45 22.64 -3.33
N GLU A 119 9.78 23.72 -2.62
CA GLU A 119 11.10 24.35 -2.64
C GLU A 119 12.17 23.39 -2.13
N GLU A 120 11.88 22.70 -1.03
CA GLU A 120 12.76 21.68 -0.47
C GLU A 120 12.91 20.50 -1.44
N ALA A 121 11.82 20.02 -2.05
CA ALA A 121 11.87 18.94 -3.02
C ALA A 121 12.77 19.27 -4.21
N PHE A 122 12.67 20.45 -4.77
CA PHE A 122 13.55 20.90 -5.87
C PHE A 122 15.00 21.09 -5.43
N SER A 123 15.24 21.51 -4.18
CA SER A 123 16.59 21.60 -3.61
C SER A 123 17.23 20.22 -3.48
N LEU A 124 16.51 19.26 -2.90
CA LEU A 124 16.98 17.88 -2.71
C LEU A 124 17.21 17.15 -4.04
N ARG A 125 16.41 17.46 -5.07
CA ARG A 125 16.53 16.88 -6.41
C ARG A 125 17.96 16.94 -6.96
N ASN A 126 18.69 18.02 -6.70
CA ASN A 126 20.04 18.23 -7.23
C ASN A 126 21.09 17.30 -6.60
N SER A 127 20.76 16.64 -5.49
CA SER A 127 21.65 15.70 -4.77
C SER A 127 21.22 14.23 -4.92
N LEU A 128 20.18 13.94 -5.70
CA LEU A 128 19.69 12.58 -5.90
C LEU A 128 20.70 11.73 -6.67
N GLY A 129 20.95 10.54 -6.14
CA GLY A 129 21.68 9.49 -6.83
C GLY A 129 20.80 8.67 -7.79
N PRO A 130 21.40 7.75 -8.57
CA PRO A 130 20.67 6.85 -9.44
C PRO A 130 19.64 6.03 -8.65
N GLY A 131 18.39 6.03 -9.11
CA GLY A 131 17.29 5.31 -8.45
C GLY A 131 16.70 6.00 -7.22
N GLU A 132 17.23 7.16 -6.82
CA GLU A 132 16.65 7.98 -5.76
C GLU A 132 15.64 8.96 -6.30
N SER A 133 14.70 9.34 -5.43
CA SER A 133 13.66 10.32 -5.72
C SER A 133 13.25 11.07 -4.45
N VAL A 134 12.52 12.15 -4.62
CA VAL A 134 11.97 12.95 -3.52
C VAL A 134 10.48 13.16 -3.73
N ILE A 135 9.70 13.10 -2.64
CA ILE A 135 8.26 13.27 -2.68
C ILE A 135 7.78 14.23 -1.59
N THR A 136 6.79 15.07 -1.92
CA THR A 136 6.08 15.91 -0.96
C THR A 136 4.79 15.24 -0.49
N ARG A 137 4.24 15.74 0.64
CA ARG A 137 2.93 15.28 1.15
C ARG A 137 1.80 15.48 0.14
N ASP A 138 1.86 16.56 -0.62
CA ASP A 138 0.83 16.94 -1.61
C ASP A 138 0.92 16.12 -2.91
N GLY A 139 1.85 15.16 -2.99
CA GLY A 139 1.95 14.25 -4.14
C GLY A 139 2.75 14.81 -5.31
N LEU A 140 3.70 15.73 -5.09
CA LEU A 140 4.72 16.05 -6.06
C LEU A 140 5.89 15.06 -5.90
N TRP A 141 6.16 14.25 -6.91
CA TRP A 141 7.21 13.23 -6.92
C TRP A 141 8.24 13.51 -8.01
N LEU A 142 9.51 13.65 -7.61
CA LEU A 142 10.62 14.09 -8.47
C LEU A 142 11.75 13.06 -8.47
N GLY A 143 12.23 12.70 -9.65
CA GLY A 143 13.56 12.12 -9.83
C GLY A 143 14.54 13.16 -10.32
N SER A 144 15.76 12.74 -10.68
CA SER A 144 16.80 13.62 -11.25
C SER A 144 16.36 14.27 -12.57
N ASP A 145 15.59 13.56 -13.38
CA ASP A 145 15.26 13.88 -14.78
C ASP A 145 13.76 13.73 -15.11
N TRP A 146 12.92 13.45 -14.12
CA TRP A 146 11.47 13.29 -14.29
C TRP A 146 10.68 13.91 -13.13
N LEU A 147 9.39 14.13 -13.39
CA LEU A 147 8.44 14.67 -12.42
C LEU A 147 7.08 14.01 -12.61
N ARG A 148 6.42 13.69 -11.51
CA ARG A 148 5.05 13.22 -11.47
C ARG A 148 4.26 13.98 -10.42
N VAL A 149 3.05 14.38 -10.76
CA VAL A 149 2.10 15.00 -9.83
C VAL A 149 0.92 14.05 -9.65
N GLY A 150 0.64 13.66 -8.40
CA GLY A 150 -0.63 13.05 -8.04
C GLY A 150 -1.67 14.13 -7.84
N SER A 151 -2.91 13.95 -8.34
CA SER A 151 -3.97 14.92 -8.07
C SER A 151 -4.40 14.79 -6.60
N SER A 152 -4.54 15.94 -5.92
CA SER A 152 -5.08 16.00 -4.54
C SER A 152 -6.53 15.51 -4.47
N ASP A 153 -7.28 15.61 -5.57
CA ASP A 153 -8.65 15.09 -5.66
C ASP A 153 -8.69 13.57 -5.63
N SER A 154 -7.65 12.88 -6.14
CA SER A 154 -7.52 11.43 -6.01
C SER A 154 -7.06 11.00 -4.62
N ALA A 155 -6.47 11.89 -3.83
CA ALA A 155 -6.01 11.57 -2.48
C ALA A 155 -7.17 11.31 -1.51
N SER A 156 -8.29 12.07 -1.62
CA SER A 156 -9.50 11.81 -0.81
C SER A 156 -10.27 10.57 -1.28
N GLU A 157 -10.15 10.22 -2.56
CA GLU A 157 -10.75 9.02 -3.16
C GLU A 157 -9.79 7.82 -3.20
N GLY A 158 -8.57 8.00 -2.71
CA GLY A 158 -7.51 6.99 -2.72
C GLY A 158 -7.85 5.73 -1.91
N SER A 159 -7.24 4.61 -2.28
CA SER A 159 -7.49 3.30 -1.67
C SER A 159 -7.15 3.27 -0.18
N ILE A 160 -6.09 4.00 0.23
CA ILE A 160 -5.65 4.10 1.63
C ILE A 160 -6.70 4.89 2.44
N ASN A 161 -7.17 6.02 1.94
CA ASN A 161 -8.16 6.83 2.64
C ASN A 161 -9.51 6.12 2.72
N ARG A 162 -9.96 5.45 1.65
CA ARG A 162 -11.16 4.61 1.69
C ARG A 162 -11.07 3.50 2.72
N LYS A 163 -9.91 2.87 2.87
CA LYS A 163 -9.67 1.87 3.93
C LYS A 163 -9.87 2.50 5.30
N LEU A 164 -9.25 3.65 5.59
CA LEU A 164 -9.35 4.34 6.88
C LEU A 164 -10.79 4.76 7.20
N GLU A 165 -11.54 5.27 6.24
CA GLU A 165 -12.96 5.60 6.41
C GLU A 165 -13.80 4.39 6.78
N LEU A 166 -13.56 3.26 6.12
CA LEU A 166 -14.29 2.02 6.39
C LEU A 166 -13.96 1.42 7.76
N GLU A 167 -12.70 1.49 8.18
CA GLU A 167 -12.29 1.10 9.53
C GLU A 167 -12.93 1.98 10.59
N SER A 168 -13.02 3.30 10.36
CA SER A 168 -13.70 4.25 11.24
C SER A 168 -15.19 3.93 11.37
N ILE A 169 -15.89 3.77 10.24
CA ILE A 169 -17.33 3.44 10.21
C ILE A 169 -17.58 2.08 10.89
N SER A 170 -16.74 1.08 10.65
CA SER A 170 -16.86 -0.23 11.28
C SER A 170 -16.73 -0.15 12.81
N THR A 171 -15.81 0.69 13.29
CA THR A 171 -15.61 0.93 14.72
C THR A 171 -16.82 1.63 15.34
N GLU A 172 -17.36 2.66 14.69
CA GLU A 172 -18.58 3.36 15.14
C GLU A 172 -19.79 2.43 15.23
N ILE A 173 -19.99 1.59 14.21
CA ILE A 173 -21.08 0.61 14.21
C ILE A 173 -20.93 -0.37 15.39
N SER A 174 -19.71 -0.83 15.66
CA SER A 174 -19.43 -1.75 16.77
C SER A 174 -19.72 -1.11 18.13
N GLN A 175 -19.34 0.16 18.30
CA GLN A 175 -19.62 0.93 19.50
C GLN A 175 -21.13 1.14 19.70
N HIS A 176 -21.85 1.52 18.66
CA HIS A 176 -23.32 1.70 18.74
C HIS A 176 -24.05 0.39 19.07
N LYS A 177 -23.64 -0.73 18.49
CA LYS A 177 -24.20 -2.05 18.84
C LYS A 177 -23.99 -2.41 20.30
N SER A 178 -22.80 -2.12 20.85
CA SER A 178 -22.50 -2.38 22.26
C SER A 178 -23.31 -1.52 23.22
N VAL A 179 -23.63 -0.28 22.84
CA VAL A 179 -24.47 0.63 23.62
C VAL A 179 -25.93 0.19 23.60
N CYS A 180 -26.47 -0.18 22.43
CA CYS A 180 -27.84 -0.68 22.31
C CYS A 180 -28.09 -1.94 23.14
N SER A 181 -27.12 -2.88 23.14
CA SER A 181 -27.21 -4.12 23.94
C SER A 181 -27.20 -3.88 25.46
N ARG A 182 -26.68 -2.73 25.91
CA ARG A 182 -26.69 -2.34 27.34
C ARG A 182 -27.99 -1.65 27.78
N SER A 183 -28.80 -1.19 26.85
CA SER A 183 -30.03 -0.43 27.15
C SER A 183 -31.28 -1.33 27.22
N GLU A 184 -31.14 -2.63 26.99
CA GLU A 184 -32.22 -3.62 27.02
C GLU A 184 -32.23 -4.50 28.28
N ILE A 185 -31.55 -4.08 29.40
CA ILE A 185 -31.57 -4.80 30.69
C ILE A 185 -32.26 -3.91 31.74
#